data_77f13b30a0036d1a0b2a74669e86daf1
#
_entry.id   77f13b30a0036d1a0b2a74669e86daf1
#
_cell.length_a   1.000
_cell.length_b   1.000
_cell.length_c   1.000
_cell.angle_alpha   90.00
_cell.angle_beta   90.00
_cell.angle_gamma   90.00
#
_symmetry.space_group_name_H-M   'P 1'
#
loop_
_entity.id
_entity.type
_entity.pdbx_description
1 polymer ?
#
loop_
_entity_poly.entity_id
_entity_poly.type
_entity_poly.pdbx_seq_one_letter_code
_entity_poly.pdbx_strand_id
1 'polypeptide(L)'
;MEDRRNGIFRTSNGELIGTKTSGRAVLNERTIPKDTDKVRLMNYFNGGSNIEVLNFWNYILAVSAGECRGKEFDGEARKAINMAIKTYTWHFLLVPKNDAMGYDITTKMQAYAPSYISENKKVTEDMEAVHNVWMESYKGAIFEANYVAGSKNSAGKSKSGRLLQNGCEYMIRIGRCATCYECLHYYYDNSKASNG
;
A
#
# COMPACT_ATOMS: atom_id res chain seq x y z
N MET A 1 -2.40 14.67 26.89
CA MET A 1 -2.02 14.99 25.48
C MET A 1 -1.83 13.65 24.79
N GLU A 2 -2.85 13.14 24.09
CA GLU A 2 -2.80 11.83 23.41
C GLU A 2 -1.88 11.94 22.18
N ASP A 3 -0.89 11.07 22.14
CA ASP A 3 0.08 10.94 21.04
C ASP A 3 -0.64 10.40 19.79
N ARG A 4 -1.08 11.31 18.92
CA ARG A 4 -1.84 11.03 17.70
C ARG A 4 -0.89 10.68 16.55
N ARG A 5 -0.14 9.59 16.66
CA ARG A 5 0.65 9.07 15.55
C ARG A 5 -0.20 8.18 14.66
N ASN A 6 -0.33 8.60 13.41
CA ASN A 6 -1.14 7.97 12.39
C ASN A 6 -0.30 6.99 11.60
N GLY A 7 -0.71 5.76 11.57
CA GLY A 7 -0.06 4.66 10.88
C GLY A 7 0.49 3.66 11.89
N ILE A 8 -0.37 2.74 12.28
CA ILE A 8 0.00 1.59 13.09
C ILE A 8 0.30 0.45 12.12
N PHE A 9 1.50 -0.10 12.21
CA PHE A 9 1.87 -1.31 11.46
C PHE A 9 1.60 -2.51 12.34
N ARG A 10 0.89 -3.51 11.80
CA ARG A 10 0.61 -4.75 12.48
C ARG A 10 0.98 -5.96 11.65
N THR A 11 1.41 -7.02 12.32
CA THR A 11 1.46 -8.35 11.73
C THR A 11 0.06 -8.96 11.65
N SER A 12 -0.10 -10.03 10.87
CA SER A 12 -1.37 -10.76 10.75
C SER A 12 -1.88 -11.36 12.07
N ASN A 13 -0.99 -11.56 13.06
CA ASN A 13 -1.34 -11.99 14.41
C ASN A 13 -1.59 -10.82 15.39
N GLY A 14 -1.65 -9.59 14.89
CA GLY A 14 -1.99 -8.39 15.65
C GLY A 14 -0.83 -7.71 16.39
N GLU A 15 0.41 -8.16 16.24
CA GLU A 15 1.57 -7.53 16.86
C GLU A 15 1.89 -6.18 16.25
N LEU A 16 2.25 -5.20 17.07
CA LEU A 16 2.68 -3.87 16.66
C LEU A 16 4.12 -3.89 16.17
N ILE A 17 4.39 -3.29 15.01
CA ILE A 17 5.73 -3.12 14.47
C ILE A 17 6.14 -1.64 14.55
N GLY A 18 7.23 -1.37 15.24
CA GLY A 18 7.95 -0.10 15.12
C GLY A 18 7.33 1.13 15.76
N THR A 19 6.31 1.01 16.61
CA THR A 19 5.74 2.15 17.34
C THR A 19 5.68 1.91 18.85
N LYS A 20 6.22 2.84 19.64
CA LYS A 20 5.86 2.95 21.05
C LYS A 20 4.45 3.56 21.11
N THR A 21 3.43 2.74 21.16
CA THR A 21 2.07 3.21 21.40
C THR A 21 1.64 2.85 22.83
N SER A 22 1.48 3.85 23.67
CA SER A 22 0.66 3.77 24.85
C SER A 22 -0.81 3.98 24.42
N GLY A 23 -1.48 2.94 24.00
CA GLY A 23 -2.89 2.99 23.66
C GLY A 23 -3.40 1.60 23.29
N ARG A 24 -4.37 1.13 24.02
CA ARG A 24 -5.06 -0.14 23.77
C ARG A 24 -5.82 0.01 22.45
N ALA A 25 -5.25 -0.48 21.35
CA ALA A 25 -5.96 -0.58 20.10
C ALA A 25 -7.05 -1.64 20.25
N VAL A 26 -8.30 -1.23 20.20
CA VAL A 26 -9.44 -2.14 20.10
C VAL A 26 -9.34 -2.77 18.72
N LEU A 27 -8.95 -4.05 18.68
CA LEU A 27 -9.09 -4.90 17.50
C LEU A 27 -10.59 -5.03 17.24
N ASN A 28 -11.15 -4.21 16.37
CA ASN A 28 -12.35 -4.63 15.70
C ASN A 28 -11.95 -5.85 14.86
N GLU A 29 -12.73 -6.91 14.93
CA GLU A 29 -12.57 -8.18 14.18
C GLU A 29 -12.65 -7.92 12.67
N ARG A 30 -11.67 -7.18 12.15
CA ARG A 30 -11.56 -6.97 10.70
C ARG A 30 -10.81 -8.12 10.12
N THR A 31 -11.48 -8.84 9.29
CA THR A 31 -10.89 -9.94 8.53
C THR A 31 -9.81 -9.37 7.61
N ILE A 32 -8.55 -9.61 7.95
CA ILE A 32 -7.42 -9.35 7.05
C ILE A 32 -7.66 -10.16 5.76
N PRO A 33 -7.51 -9.58 4.58
CA PRO A 33 -7.70 -10.32 3.34
C PRO A 33 -6.79 -11.55 3.30
N LYS A 34 -7.39 -12.69 3.00
CA LYS A 34 -6.64 -13.91 2.71
C LYS A 34 -6.11 -13.85 1.29
N ASP A 35 -5.03 -14.54 1.02
CA ASP A 35 -4.43 -14.62 -0.32
C ASP A 35 -5.43 -15.10 -1.38
N THR A 36 -6.42 -15.89 -0.96
CA THR A 36 -7.48 -16.46 -1.81
C THR A 36 -8.72 -15.57 -1.96
N ASP A 37 -8.83 -14.48 -1.20
CA ASP A 37 -9.97 -13.57 -1.32
C ASP A 37 -10.00 -12.97 -2.74
N LYS A 38 -11.19 -12.65 -3.20
CA LYS A 38 -11.39 -12.26 -4.60
C LYS A 38 -11.36 -10.76 -4.77
N VAL A 39 -10.58 -10.30 -5.74
CA VAL A 39 -10.55 -8.94 -6.25
C VAL A 39 -11.26 -8.94 -7.60
N ARG A 40 -12.32 -8.15 -7.73
CA ARG A 40 -13.03 -7.93 -8.99
C ARG A 40 -12.40 -6.71 -9.69
N LEU A 41 -11.51 -7.00 -10.65
CA LEU A 41 -10.77 -5.99 -11.39
C LEU A 41 -11.51 -5.61 -12.67
N MET A 42 -11.91 -4.34 -12.81
CA MET A 42 -12.28 -3.78 -14.11
C MET A 42 -11.01 -3.51 -14.92
N ASN A 43 -10.71 -4.40 -15.85
CA ASN A 43 -9.54 -4.30 -16.71
C ASN A 43 -9.91 -3.55 -17.99
N TYR A 44 -9.27 -2.40 -18.22
CA TYR A 44 -9.39 -1.61 -19.44
C TYR A 44 -8.26 -1.95 -20.39
N PHE A 45 -8.59 -2.24 -21.64
CA PHE A 45 -7.65 -2.53 -22.72
C PHE A 45 -8.07 -1.83 -24.01
N ASN A 46 -7.23 -1.83 -25.03
CA ASN A 46 -7.54 -1.21 -26.30
C ASN A 46 -8.79 -1.83 -26.93
N GLY A 47 -9.85 -1.02 -27.05
CA GLY A 47 -11.11 -1.44 -27.66
C GLY A 47 -12.16 -2.02 -26.71
N GLY A 48 -11.92 -2.04 -25.37
CA GLY A 48 -12.93 -2.52 -24.44
C GLY A 48 -12.55 -2.55 -22.97
N SER A 49 -13.37 -3.28 -22.22
CA SER A 49 -13.12 -3.59 -20.81
C SER A 49 -13.79 -4.88 -20.44
N ASN A 50 -13.26 -5.58 -19.46
CA ASN A 50 -13.87 -6.75 -18.84
C ASN A 50 -13.63 -6.76 -17.33
N ILE A 51 -14.43 -7.54 -16.61
CA ILE A 51 -14.21 -7.80 -15.18
C ILE A 51 -13.47 -9.12 -15.05
N GLU A 52 -12.29 -9.07 -14.45
CA GLU A 52 -11.50 -10.24 -14.06
C GLU A 52 -11.66 -10.48 -12.56
N VAL A 53 -11.80 -11.75 -12.16
CA VAL A 53 -11.87 -12.15 -10.76
C VAL A 53 -10.58 -12.85 -10.38
N LEU A 54 -9.77 -12.19 -9.57
CA LEU A 54 -8.42 -12.59 -9.23
C LEU A 54 -8.29 -12.92 -7.74
N ASN A 55 -7.36 -13.79 -7.37
CA ASN A 55 -6.98 -13.94 -5.98
C ASN A 55 -6.25 -12.68 -5.52
N PHE A 56 -6.47 -12.25 -4.28
CA PHE A 56 -5.86 -11.05 -3.70
C PHE A 56 -4.33 -11.05 -3.85
N TRP A 57 -3.68 -12.16 -3.49
CA TRP A 57 -2.23 -12.30 -3.61
C TRP A 57 -1.74 -12.11 -5.05
N ASN A 58 -2.34 -12.81 -6.02
CA ASN A 58 -1.96 -12.70 -7.42
C ASN A 58 -2.16 -11.29 -7.96
N TYR A 59 -3.24 -10.63 -7.51
CA TYR A 59 -3.52 -9.25 -7.90
C TYR A 59 -2.45 -8.28 -7.40
N ILE A 60 -2.12 -8.30 -6.09
CA ILE A 60 -1.14 -7.36 -5.53
C ILE A 60 0.27 -7.60 -6.07
N LEU A 61 0.66 -8.84 -6.36
CA LEU A 61 1.92 -9.14 -7.05
C LEU A 61 1.96 -8.54 -8.46
N ALA A 62 0.89 -8.69 -9.23
CA ALA A 62 0.80 -8.13 -10.58
C ALA A 62 0.82 -6.59 -10.59
N VAL A 63 0.19 -5.97 -9.59
CA VAL A 63 0.25 -4.51 -9.39
C VAL A 63 1.66 -4.09 -9.01
N SER A 64 2.30 -4.75 -8.05
CA SER A 64 3.67 -4.45 -7.64
C SER A 64 4.65 -4.55 -8.82
N ALA A 65 4.52 -5.61 -9.62
CA ALA A 65 5.31 -5.78 -10.83
C ALA A 65 5.11 -4.64 -11.84
N GLY A 66 3.88 -4.17 -12.02
CA GLY A 66 3.55 -3.06 -12.90
C GLY A 66 4.07 -1.72 -12.36
N GLU A 67 3.87 -1.44 -11.10
CA GLU A 67 4.28 -0.18 -10.44
C GLU A 67 5.81 -0.03 -10.37
N CYS A 68 6.54 -1.13 -10.18
CA CYS A 68 7.99 -1.14 -10.10
C CYS A 68 8.69 -1.41 -11.45
N ARG A 69 7.93 -1.60 -12.53
CA ARG A 69 8.48 -1.90 -13.85
C ARG A 69 9.48 -0.86 -14.33
N GLY A 70 10.67 -1.32 -14.76
CA GLY A 70 11.71 -0.45 -15.30
C GLY A 70 12.29 0.55 -14.28
N LYS A 71 12.09 0.31 -12.98
CA LYS A 71 12.59 1.15 -11.89
C LYS A 71 13.54 0.35 -11.02
N GLU A 72 14.71 0.91 -10.75
CA GLU A 72 15.72 0.34 -9.84
C GLU A 72 15.53 0.90 -8.42
N PHE A 73 14.39 0.55 -7.81
CA PHE A 73 14.14 0.94 -6.43
C PHE A 73 14.95 0.07 -5.45
N ASP A 74 15.40 0.69 -4.36
CA ASP A 74 15.89 -0.03 -3.17
C ASP A 74 14.83 -0.97 -2.60
N GLY A 75 15.26 -2.05 -1.92
CA GLY A 75 14.35 -3.03 -1.32
C GLY A 75 13.39 -2.40 -0.31
N GLU A 76 13.86 -1.48 0.54
CA GLU A 76 13.00 -0.81 1.50
C GLU A 76 12.00 0.14 0.83
N ALA A 77 12.39 0.79 -0.27
CA ALA A 77 11.44 1.59 -1.06
C ALA A 77 10.36 0.72 -1.71
N ARG A 78 10.73 -0.45 -2.29
CA ARG A 78 9.76 -1.41 -2.84
C ARG A 78 8.82 -1.96 -1.77
N LYS A 79 9.33 -2.30 -0.57
CA LYS A 79 8.50 -2.73 0.56
C LYS A 79 7.48 -1.67 0.97
N ALA A 80 7.88 -0.38 1.02
CA ALA A 80 6.96 0.72 1.30
C ALA A 80 5.85 0.82 0.24
N ILE A 81 6.21 0.72 -1.04
CA ILE A 81 5.26 0.71 -2.16
C ILE A 81 4.32 -0.49 -2.05
N ASN A 82 4.85 -1.67 -1.76
CA ASN A 82 4.07 -2.90 -1.62
C ASN A 82 3.05 -2.83 -0.47
N MET A 83 3.42 -2.23 0.64
CA MET A 83 2.48 -1.99 1.74
C MET A 83 1.37 -1.01 1.38
N ALA A 84 1.70 0.04 0.61
CA ALA A 84 0.69 0.96 0.09
C ALA A 84 -0.26 0.26 -0.89
N ILE A 85 0.25 -0.54 -1.82
CA ILE A 85 -0.54 -1.35 -2.77
C ILE A 85 -1.51 -2.27 -2.02
N LYS A 86 -1.03 -3.03 -1.02
CA LYS A 86 -1.85 -3.95 -0.23
C LYS A 86 -2.97 -3.21 0.49
N THR A 87 -2.64 -2.14 1.20
CA THR A 87 -3.62 -1.37 1.99
C THR A 87 -4.64 -0.70 1.09
N TYR A 88 -4.21 -0.15 -0.05
CA TYR A 88 -5.09 0.44 -1.05
C TYR A 88 -6.06 -0.60 -1.63
N THR A 89 -5.56 -1.77 -2.02
CA THR A 89 -6.40 -2.85 -2.53
C THR A 89 -7.38 -3.34 -1.47
N TRP A 90 -6.92 -3.53 -0.23
CA TRP A 90 -7.80 -3.94 0.87
C TRP A 90 -8.91 -2.92 1.14
N HIS A 91 -8.59 -1.62 1.09
CA HIS A 91 -9.61 -0.57 1.21
C HIS A 91 -10.74 -0.79 0.19
N PHE A 92 -10.41 -1.06 -1.08
CA PHE A 92 -11.42 -1.26 -2.13
C PHE A 92 -12.13 -2.61 -2.08
N LEU A 93 -11.60 -3.62 -1.40
CA LEU A 93 -12.37 -4.81 -1.07
C LEU A 93 -13.46 -4.52 -0.02
N LEU A 94 -13.22 -3.57 0.88
CA LEU A 94 -14.19 -3.14 1.90
C LEU A 94 -15.18 -2.10 1.36
N VAL A 95 -14.72 -1.25 0.45
CA VAL A 95 -15.50 -0.16 -0.15
C VAL A 95 -15.30 -0.19 -1.67
N PRO A 96 -15.99 -1.09 -2.38
CA PRO A 96 -15.86 -1.26 -3.81
C PRO A 96 -16.00 0.04 -4.60
N LYS A 97 -15.16 0.24 -5.61
CA LYS A 97 -15.21 1.44 -6.44
C LYS A 97 -16.54 1.60 -7.15
N ASN A 98 -17.11 0.50 -7.60
CA ASN A 98 -18.45 0.46 -8.16
C ASN A 98 -19.08 -0.92 -8.00
N ASP A 99 -19.74 -1.13 -6.87
CA ASP A 99 -20.37 -2.41 -6.55
C ASP A 99 -21.56 -2.70 -7.47
N ALA A 100 -22.29 -1.67 -7.88
CA ALA A 100 -23.43 -1.81 -8.81
C ALA A 100 -23.00 -2.34 -10.19
N MET A 101 -21.79 -2.02 -10.63
CA MET A 101 -21.18 -2.58 -11.85
C MET A 101 -20.35 -3.84 -11.59
N GLY A 102 -20.29 -4.33 -10.35
CA GLY A 102 -19.66 -5.58 -9.98
C GLY A 102 -18.15 -5.57 -9.91
N TYR A 103 -17.50 -4.41 -9.70
CA TYR A 103 -16.04 -4.37 -9.55
C TYR A 103 -15.57 -3.57 -8.34
N ASP A 104 -14.43 -4.00 -7.79
CA ASP A 104 -13.81 -3.38 -6.61
C ASP A 104 -12.83 -2.28 -7.01
N ILE A 105 -12.02 -2.52 -8.06
CA ILE A 105 -10.92 -1.66 -8.46
C ILE A 105 -10.72 -1.70 -9.99
N THR A 106 -9.94 -0.77 -10.54
CA THR A 106 -9.70 -0.70 -11.99
C THR A 106 -8.23 -0.59 -12.32
N THR A 107 -7.83 -1.01 -13.53
CA THR A 107 -6.46 -0.83 -14.06
C THR A 107 -6.08 0.63 -14.31
N LYS A 108 -7.03 1.56 -14.21
CA LYS A 108 -6.76 3.01 -14.24
C LYS A 108 -6.28 3.55 -12.89
N MET A 109 -6.51 2.78 -11.82
CA MET A 109 -6.14 3.18 -10.45
C MET A 109 -4.79 2.64 -10.02
N GLN A 110 -4.42 1.44 -10.52
CA GLN A 110 -3.16 0.76 -10.23
C GLN A 110 -2.60 0.12 -11.51
N ALA A 111 -1.27 0.14 -11.67
CA ALA A 111 -0.61 -0.49 -12.81
C ALA A 111 -0.63 -2.02 -12.67
N TYR A 112 -1.58 -2.67 -13.32
CA TYR A 112 -1.71 -4.14 -13.32
C TYR A 112 -0.92 -4.75 -14.48
N ALA A 113 0.10 -5.55 -14.18
CA ALA A 113 0.99 -6.14 -15.18
C ALA A 113 1.48 -7.56 -14.81
N PRO A 114 0.62 -8.58 -14.88
CA PRO A 114 0.95 -9.94 -14.42
C PRO A 114 2.10 -10.60 -15.18
N SER A 115 2.32 -10.23 -16.44
CA SER A 115 3.44 -10.75 -17.25
C SER A 115 4.82 -10.37 -16.71
N TYR A 116 4.92 -9.31 -15.89
CA TYR A 116 6.21 -8.86 -15.32
C TYR A 116 6.56 -9.50 -13.98
N ILE A 117 5.71 -10.31 -13.39
CA ILE A 117 5.99 -11.02 -12.13
C ILE A 117 7.23 -11.91 -12.29
N SER A 118 7.30 -12.69 -13.37
CA SER A 118 8.42 -13.61 -13.64
C SER A 118 9.74 -12.89 -13.99
N GLU A 119 9.65 -11.67 -14.49
CA GLU A 119 10.83 -10.89 -14.91
C GLU A 119 11.52 -10.20 -13.72
N ASN A 120 10.82 -10.00 -12.61
CA ASN A 120 11.33 -9.26 -11.47
C ASN A 120 11.12 -10.00 -10.13
N LYS A 121 11.99 -10.99 -9.86
CA LYS A 121 11.94 -11.77 -8.61
C LYS A 121 12.04 -10.90 -7.34
N LYS A 122 12.80 -9.81 -7.37
CA LYS A 122 12.95 -8.90 -6.23
C LYS A 122 11.62 -8.27 -5.81
N VAL A 123 10.73 -8.01 -6.75
CA VAL A 123 9.38 -7.49 -6.45
C VAL A 123 8.58 -8.50 -5.64
N THR A 124 8.64 -9.78 -6.02
CA THR A 124 7.97 -10.86 -5.28
C THR A 124 8.58 -11.03 -3.89
N GLU A 125 9.90 -11.12 -3.78
CA GLU A 125 10.62 -11.25 -2.51
C GLU A 125 10.30 -10.10 -1.54
N ASP A 126 10.28 -8.86 -2.02
CA ASP A 126 9.95 -7.70 -1.20
C ASP A 126 8.46 -7.63 -0.83
N MET A 127 7.56 -8.16 -1.65
CA MET A 127 6.15 -8.32 -1.29
C MET A 127 5.96 -9.41 -0.23
N GLU A 128 6.67 -10.54 -0.36
CA GLU A 128 6.68 -11.62 0.63
C GLU A 128 7.23 -11.15 1.97
N ALA A 129 8.29 -10.36 1.97
CA ALA A 129 8.88 -9.81 3.19
C ALA A 129 7.93 -8.93 4.01
N VAL A 130 6.92 -8.34 3.36
CA VAL A 130 5.87 -7.55 4.03
C VAL A 130 4.50 -8.23 3.98
N HIS A 131 4.43 -9.51 3.62
CA HIS A 131 3.17 -10.25 3.43
C HIS A 131 2.25 -10.15 4.66
N ASN A 132 2.79 -10.39 5.84
CA ASN A 132 2.06 -10.40 7.09
C ASN A 132 2.00 -9.03 7.81
N VAL A 133 2.33 -7.94 7.11
CA VAL A 133 2.34 -6.59 7.69
C VAL A 133 1.30 -5.72 7.00
N TRP A 134 0.49 -4.99 7.78
CA TRP A 134 -0.61 -4.17 7.31
C TRP A 134 -0.53 -2.75 7.86
N MET A 135 -1.04 -1.80 7.11
CA MET A 135 -1.23 -0.43 7.59
C MET A 135 -2.68 -0.21 8.01
N GLU A 136 -2.85 0.42 9.16
CA GLU A 136 -4.14 0.91 9.65
C GLU A 136 -3.99 2.36 10.08
N SER A 137 -5.08 3.10 10.07
CA SER A 137 -5.13 4.40 10.73
C SER A 137 -5.01 4.24 12.25
N TYR A 138 -4.70 5.32 12.96
CA TYR A 138 -4.65 5.31 14.43
C TYR A 138 -5.98 4.88 15.10
N LYS A 139 -7.10 4.94 14.34
CA LYS A 139 -8.41 4.47 14.78
C LYS A 139 -8.64 2.97 14.50
N GLY A 140 -7.63 2.26 14.02
CA GLY A 140 -7.73 0.87 13.61
C GLY A 140 -8.56 0.66 12.33
N ALA A 141 -8.68 1.70 11.50
CA ALA A 141 -9.42 1.63 10.25
C ALA A 141 -8.47 1.45 9.06
N ILE A 142 -8.85 0.58 8.13
CA ILE A 142 -8.21 0.54 6.81
C ILE A 142 -8.56 1.83 6.08
N PHE A 143 -7.58 2.40 5.41
CA PHE A 143 -7.73 3.67 4.71
C PHE A 143 -7.26 3.57 3.26
N GLU A 144 -7.70 4.49 2.42
CA GLU A 144 -7.25 4.61 1.03
C GLU A 144 -5.80 5.09 1.01
N ALA A 145 -4.85 4.13 0.98
CA ALA A 145 -3.42 4.39 0.99
C ALA A 145 -2.94 4.85 -0.39
N ASN A 146 -3.30 6.06 -0.76
CA ASN A 146 -2.96 6.64 -2.06
C ASN A 146 -1.45 6.69 -2.31
N TYR A 147 -1.02 6.42 -3.54
CA TYR A 147 0.37 6.53 -3.96
C TYR A 147 0.49 6.98 -5.43
N VAL A 148 1.61 7.57 -5.78
CA VAL A 148 1.94 8.04 -7.15
C VAL A 148 3.45 8.02 -7.37
N ALA A 149 3.89 8.11 -8.62
CA ALA A 149 5.31 8.09 -8.97
C ALA A 149 6.12 9.18 -8.26
N GLY A 150 5.68 10.42 -8.31
CA GLY A 150 6.41 11.55 -7.73
C GLY A 150 7.69 11.93 -8.49
N SER A 151 8.41 12.95 -8.02
CA SER A 151 9.69 13.41 -8.58
C SER A 151 10.85 12.54 -8.11
N LYS A 152 11.82 12.23 -9.00
CA LYS A 152 12.97 11.35 -8.71
C LYS A 152 13.94 11.87 -7.64
N ASN A 153 14.04 13.18 -7.46
CA ASN A 153 15.03 13.80 -6.56
C ASN A 153 14.38 14.66 -5.47
N SER A 154 13.21 14.25 -5.01
CA SER A 154 12.48 14.98 -3.97
C SER A 154 11.65 14.02 -3.13
N ALA A 155 11.75 14.17 -1.82
CA ALA A 155 10.86 13.50 -0.89
C ALA A 155 9.40 13.99 -1.00
N GLY A 156 9.19 15.14 -1.61
CA GLY A 156 7.88 15.78 -1.61
C GLY A 156 7.44 16.23 -0.22
N LYS A 157 6.13 16.46 -0.04
CA LYS A 157 5.54 16.93 1.21
C LYS A 157 5.33 15.79 2.19
N SER A 158 5.84 15.92 3.41
CA SER A 158 5.52 14.98 4.50
C SER A 158 4.05 15.10 4.89
N LYS A 159 3.50 13.99 5.45
CA LYS A 159 2.12 13.93 5.94
C LYS A 159 1.08 14.33 4.90
N SER A 160 1.38 14.01 3.64
CA SER A 160 0.51 14.34 2.50
C SER A 160 -0.69 13.40 2.36
N GLY A 161 -0.69 12.27 3.08
CA GLY A 161 -1.66 11.18 2.88
C GLY A 161 -1.46 10.42 1.56
N ARG A 162 -0.35 10.67 0.86
CA ARG A 162 -0.02 10.05 -0.42
C ARG A 162 1.45 9.71 -0.51
N LEU A 163 1.78 8.45 -0.68
CA LEU A 163 3.16 8.01 -0.86
C LEU A 163 3.67 8.41 -2.25
N LEU A 164 4.89 8.94 -2.30
CA LEU A 164 5.61 9.17 -3.53
C LEU A 164 6.64 8.06 -3.73
N GLN A 165 6.47 7.22 -4.76
CA GLN A 165 7.34 6.06 -5.02
C GLN A 165 8.81 6.49 -5.19
N ASN A 166 9.06 7.46 -6.10
CA ASN A 166 10.40 8.02 -6.29
C ASN A 166 10.89 8.79 -5.06
N GLY A 167 9.98 9.32 -4.25
CA GLY A 167 10.30 10.00 -2.99
C GLY A 167 10.79 9.02 -1.91
N CYS A 168 10.21 7.81 -1.81
CA CYS A 168 10.72 6.74 -0.95
C CYS A 168 12.16 6.39 -1.34
N GLU A 169 12.38 6.12 -2.63
CA GLU A 169 13.71 5.82 -3.16
C GLU A 169 14.71 6.94 -2.85
N TYR A 170 14.31 8.19 -3.09
CA TYR A 170 15.15 9.34 -2.79
C TYR A 170 15.53 9.40 -1.30
N MET A 171 14.56 9.23 -0.39
CA MET A 171 14.79 9.31 1.06
C MET A 171 15.69 8.17 1.57
N ILE A 172 15.52 6.96 1.07
CA ILE A 172 16.39 5.82 1.39
C ILE A 172 17.82 6.10 0.91
N ARG A 173 17.96 6.50 -0.35
CA ARG A 173 19.28 6.75 -0.97
C ARG A 173 20.08 7.85 -0.27
N ILE A 174 19.43 8.90 0.26
CA ILE A 174 20.11 9.96 1.01
C ILE A 174 20.22 9.68 2.51
N GLY A 175 19.81 8.50 2.98
CA GLY A 175 19.88 8.10 4.39
C GLY A 175 18.88 8.85 5.31
N ARG A 176 17.85 9.48 4.77
CA ARG A 176 16.80 10.14 5.55
C ARG A 176 15.81 9.15 6.16
N CYS A 177 15.57 8.04 5.50
CA CYS A 177 14.84 6.88 5.97
C CYS A 177 15.75 5.65 5.83
N ALA A 178 15.79 4.80 6.84
CA ALA A 178 16.51 3.53 6.80
C ALA A 178 15.59 2.35 6.47
N THR A 179 14.28 2.51 6.66
CA THR A 179 13.30 1.43 6.53
C THR A 179 12.05 1.88 5.77
N CYS A 180 11.33 0.91 5.22
CA CYS A 180 10.02 1.13 4.59
C CYS A 180 9.03 1.79 5.56
N TYR A 181 9.07 1.45 6.85
CA TYR A 181 8.17 2.02 7.87
C TYR A 181 8.39 3.53 8.06
N GLU A 182 9.65 3.98 8.09
CA GLU A 182 9.97 5.41 8.18
C GLU A 182 9.46 6.18 6.96
N CYS A 183 9.59 5.60 5.76
CA CYS A 183 9.02 6.16 4.54
C CYS A 183 7.49 6.28 4.63
N LEU A 184 6.82 5.23 5.10
CA LEU A 184 5.36 5.22 5.23
C LEU A 184 4.88 6.23 6.27
N HIS A 185 5.56 6.32 7.43
CA HIS A 185 5.27 7.35 8.42
C HIS A 185 5.45 8.77 7.88
N TYR A 186 6.46 8.98 7.05
CA TYR A 186 6.68 10.29 6.44
C TYR A 186 5.48 10.77 5.62
N TYR A 187 4.82 9.87 4.88
CA TYR A 187 3.70 10.22 3.99
C TYR A 187 2.33 10.15 4.65
N TYR A 188 2.10 9.14 5.49
CA TYR A 188 0.77 8.83 6.02
C TYR A 188 0.55 9.28 7.47
N ASP A 189 1.54 9.88 8.11
CA ASP A 189 1.37 10.46 9.43
C ASP A 189 0.54 11.76 9.36
N ASN A 190 -0.73 11.70 9.76
CA ASN A 190 -1.69 12.80 9.74
C ASN A 190 -1.78 13.55 11.09
N SER A 191 -0.67 13.81 11.76
CA SER A 191 -0.69 14.57 13.02
C SER A 191 -1.19 16.02 12.90
N LYS A 192 -1.61 16.46 11.71
CA LYS A 192 -2.11 17.83 11.44
C LYS A 192 -3.57 17.90 10.96
N ALA A 193 -4.37 16.87 11.13
CA ALA A 193 -5.79 16.98 10.84
C ALA A 193 -6.55 17.46 12.10
N SER A 194 -6.28 18.65 12.59
CA SER A 194 -7.22 19.42 13.42
C SER A 194 -6.60 20.75 13.87
N ASN A 195 -6.53 21.68 12.99
CA ASN A 195 -6.70 23.09 13.31
C ASN A 195 -7.38 23.74 12.10
N GLY A 196 -8.66 23.63 12.11
CA GLY A 196 -9.63 24.33 11.31
C GLY A 196 -10.87 24.46 12.13
#